data_ccb10cb6f7fa6706b661f4d58b88eb5c
#
_entry.id   ccb10cb6f7fa6706b661f4d58b88eb5c
#
_cell.length_a   1.000
_cell.length_b   1.000
_cell.length_c   1.000
_cell.angle_alpha   90.00
_cell.angle_beta   90.00
_cell.angle_gamma   90.00
#
_symmetry.space_group_name_H-M   'P 1'
#
loop_
_entity.id
_entity.type
_entity.pdbx_description
1 polymer ?
#
loop_
_entity_poly.entity_id
_entity_poly.type
_entity_poly.pdbx_seq_one_letter_code
_entity_poly.pdbx_strand_id
1 'polypeptide(L)'
;MESAAEGIEGRSCLLLRYASQNSLDESSQKQVQNNGSREKPPYRNALHTNKAFETMNIMRKQNLLCDVKLIADGIEVNAHKMVLAACSPYFHAMFISFEESKQDRIVLKGMDSNALTLLIDYVYSCEIYVTEENVQMLLPAANLLQLTDVRDACCDFLQCQLHPTNCLGIRAFADLHSCLDLLATAENYIELHFAEIVECEEFLTLSHEQVLGLISSDKLMVSNEEKVRIELVEPFTTRGVKFTSVLHSV
;
A
#
# COMPACT_ATOMS: atom_id res chain seq x y z
N MET A 1 -33.38 4.77 -26.01
CA MET A 1 -32.96 6.12 -25.64
C MET A 1 -32.91 6.15 -24.10
N GLU A 2 -31.87 6.68 -23.55
CA GLU A 2 -31.51 6.71 -22.12
C GLU A 2 -30.91 5.42 -21.56
N SER A 3 -29.60 5.43 -21.45
CA SER A 3 -28.87 5.30 -20.18
C SER A 3 -27.39 5.17 -20.49
N ALA A 4 -26.66 6.24 -20.24
CA ALA A 4 -25.22 6.23 -20.14
C ALA A 4 -24.82 7.41 -19.24
N ALA A 5 -24.71 7.18 -17.95
CA ALA A 5 -23.99 8.07 -17.02
C ALA A 5 -23.90 7.42 -15.65
N GLU A 6 -22.91 6.56 -15.43
CA GLU A 6 -22.38 6.25 -14.10
C GLU A 6 -21.00 5.62 -14.32
N GLY A 7 -19.95 6.29 -13.87
CA GLY A 7 -18.60 5.73 -13.95
C GLY A 7 -17.46 6.74 -14.05
N ILE A 8 -17.50 7.87 -13.33
CA ILE A 8 -16.36 8.81 -13.26
C ILE A 8 -16.28 9.44 -11.85
N GLU A 9 -16.16 8.69 -10.82
CA GLU A 9 -15.84 9.25 -9.49
C GLU A 9 -14.61 8.64 -8.80
N GLY A 10 -14.08 7.52 -9.27
CA GLY A 10 -12.93 6.86 -8.64
C GLY A 10 -11.53 7.42 -9.01
N ARG A 11 -11.43 8.41 -9.89
CA ARG A 11 -10.12 8.88 -10.41
C ARG A 11 -9.52 10.10 -9.72
N SER A 12 -10.18 10.67 -8.72
CA SER A 12 -9.80 12.01 -8.23
C SER A 12 -8.88 12.04 -7.00
N CYS A 13 -8.70 10.93 -6.27
CA CYS A 13 -8.01 10.98 -4.97
C CYS A 13 -6.47 11.01 -5.09
N LEU A 14 -5.88 10.36 -6.08
CA LEU A 14 -4.42 10.29 -6.24
C LEU A 14 -3.81 11.54 -6.87
N LEU A 15 -4.54 12.26 -7.72
CA LEU A 15 -4.04 13.48 -8.37
C LEU A 15 -3.96 14.70 -7.44
N LEU A 16 -4.70 14.72 -6.34
CA LEU A 16 -4.74 15.86 -5.42
C LEU A 16 -3.54 15.90 -4.45
N ARG A 17 -2.89 14.79 -4.13
CA ARG A 17 -1.69 14.77 -3.26
C ARG A 17 -0.42 15.23 -3.98
N TYR A 18 -0.27 14.91 -5.27
CA TYR A 18 0.88 15.37 -6.06
C TYR A 18 0.89 16.89 -6.31
N ALA A 19 -0.28 17.52 -6.34
CA ALA A 19 -0.41 18.97 -6.52
C ALA A 19 -0.13 19.77 -5.23
N SER A 20 -0.29 19.18 -4.04
CA SER A 20 -0.12 19.88 -2.76
C SER A 20 1.32 20.01 -2.29
N GLN A 21 2.25 19.18 -2.77
CA GLN A 21 3.66 19.29 -2.38
C GLN A 21 4.45 20.33 -3.17
N ASN A 22 3.97 20.77 -4.33
CA ASN A 22 4.65 21.77 -5.15
C ASN A 22 4.20 23.22 -4.93
N SER A 23 3.28 23.52 -4.02
CA SER A 23 2.71 24.86 -3.85
C SER A 23 3.10 25.60 -2.56
N LEU A 24 4.07 25.12 -1.78
CA LEU A 24 4.43 25.72 -0.49
C LEU A 24 5.77 26.47 -0.46
N ASP A 25 6.38 26.80 -1.60
CA ASP A 25 7.71 27.46 -1.63
C ASP A 25 7.74 28.87 -2.29
N GLU A 26 6.61 29.55 -2.40
CA GLU A 26 6.57 30.90 -3.02
C GLU A 26 6.20 32.07 -2.08
N SER A 27 6.40 31.95 -0.78
CA SER A 27 6.14 33.14 0.08
C SER A 27 7.12 33.26 1.24
N SER A 28 8.36 33.66 0.97
CA SER A 28 9.24 34.38 1.93
C SER A 28 10.51 34.92 1.27
N GLN A 29 10.39 35.87 0.34
CA GLN A 29 11.51 36.72 0.01
C GLN A 29 11.45 38.02 0.83
N LYS A 30 12.05 37.99 2.04
CA LYS A 30 12.51 39.23 2.67
C LYS A 30 13.84 39.63 2.06
N GLN A 31 13.84 40.81 1.44
CA GLN A 31 15.02 41.49 0.93
C GLN A 31 16.07 41.70 2.04
N VAL A 32 17.18 41.02 1.92
CA VAL A 32 18.44 41.43 2.59
C VAL A 32 19.34 41.97 1.47
N GLN A 33 19.50 43.29 1.46
CA GLN A 33 20.53 43.93 0.68
C GLN A 33 21.89 43.55 1.27
N ASN A 34 22.67 42.75 0.53
CA ASN A 34 24.07 42.55 0.85
C ASN A 34 24.89 42.80 -0.43
N ASN A 35 25.76 43.82 -0.36
CA ASN A 35 26.77 44.13 -1.34
C ASN A 35 27.82 43.01 -1.36
N GLY A 36 27.97 42.31 -2.45
CA GLY A 36 29.07 41.36 -2.64
C GLY A 36 28.78 40.45 -3.82
N SER A 37 29.59 40.50 -4.87
CA SER A 37 29.72 39.58 -6.01
C SER A 37 28.43 38.89 -6.45
N ARG A 38 27.89 39.34 -7.59
CA ARG A 38 26.76 38.67 -8.27
C ARG A 38 27.21 37.29 -8.80
N GLU A 39 27.31 36.31 -7.94
CA GLU A 39 27.34 34.92 -8.39
C GLU A 39 25.99 34.59 -9.00
N LYS A 40 25.99 34.28 -10.28
CA LYS A 40 24.76 33.81 -10.94
C LYS A 40 24.32 32.51 -10.29
N PRO A 41 23.03 32.35 -9.95
CA PRO A 41 22.57 31.09 -9.42
C PRO A 41 22.89 29.93 -10.37
N PRO A 42 23.24 28.74 -9.88
CA PRO A 42 23.59 27.61 -10.73
C PRO A 42 22.41 27.27 -11.66
N TYR A 43 22.72 26.98 -12.92
CA TYR A 43 21.70 26.46 -13.83
C TYR A 43 21.24 25.08 -13.38
N ARG A 44 19.95 24.88 -13.21
CA ARG A 44 19.32 23.61 -12.82
C ARG A 44 18.38 23.13 -13.92
N ASN A 45 18.67 21.96 -14.49
CA ASN A 45 17.77 21.30 -15.45
C ASN A 45 16.85 20.35 -14.71
N ALA A 46 15.61 20.75 -14.47
CA ALA A 46 14.61 19.96 -13.73
C ALA A 46 14.22 18.63 -14.42
N LEU A 47 14.38 18.57 -15.76
CA LEU A 47 14.01 17.36 -16.53
C LEU A 47 15.16 16.39 -16.74
N HIS A 48 16.36 16.69 -16.23
CA HIS A 48 17.56 15.88 -16.53
C HIS A 48 17.44 14.45 -15.97
N THR A 49 17.00 14.33 -14.73
CA THR A 49 16.82 13.04 -14.05
C THR A 49 15.75 12.21 -14.72
N ASN A 50 14.60 12.78 -15.05
CA ASN A 50 13.51 12.06 -15.71
C ASN A 50 13.96 11.49 -17.06
N LYS A 51 14.61 12.33 -17.90
CA LYS A 51 15.15 11.86 -19.20
C LYS A 51 16.19 10.75 -19.03
N ALA A 52 17.02 10.80 -18.00
CA ALA A 52 18.00 9.76 -17.72
C ALA A 52 17.30 8.43 -17.36
N PHE A 53 16.30 8.46 -16.50
CA PHE A 53 15.53 7.25 -16.11
C PHE A 53 14.72 6.69 -17.28
N GLU A 54 14.07 7.54 -18.09
CA GLU A 54 13.39 7.11 -19.33
C GLU A 54 14.36 6.39 -20.27
N THR A 55 15.55 6.95 -20.47
CA THR A 55 16.59 6.32 -21.32
C THR A 55 17.04 4.99 -20.74
N MET A 56 17.31 4.92 -19.43
CA MET A 56 17.67 3.65 -18.76
C MET A 56 16.56 2.59 -18.87
N ASN A 57 15.29 3.00 -18.81
CA ASN A 57 14.16 2.10 -19.01
C ASN A 57 14.10 1.54 -20.44
N ILE A 58 14.34 2.38 -21.44
CA ILE A 58 14.45 1.95 -22.84
C ILE A 58 15.59 0.95 -23.01
N MET A 59 16.76 1.23 -22.43
CA MET A 59 17.91 0.32 -22.46
C MET A 59 17.60 -1.00 -21.79
N ARG A 60 16.94 -0.98 -20.62
CA ARG A 60 16.48 -2.19 -19.91
C ARG A 60 15.58 -3.05 -20.78
N LYS A 61 14.54 -2.46 -21.40
CA LYS A 61 13.60 -3.15 -22.29
C LYS A 61 14.27 -3.75 -23.52
N GLN A 62 15.37 -3.15 -23.96
CA GLN A 62 16.21 -3.67 -25.06
C GLN A 62 17.32 -4.61 -24.60
N ASN A 63 17.36 -4.96 -23.30
CA ASN A 63 18.43 -5.76 -22.68
C ASN A 63 19.84 -5.18 -22.89
N LEU A 64 19.96 -3.86 -22.96
CA LEU A 64 21.24 -3.18 -23.09
C LEU A 64 21.81 -2.84 -21.72
N LEU A 65 23.05 -3.21 -21.48
CA LEU A 65 23.82 -3.00 -20.25
C LEU A 65 23.14 -3.64 -18.99
N CYS A 66 22.15 -4.52 -19.16
CA CYS A 66 21.58 -5.25 -18.04
C CYS A 66 22.60 -6.25 -17.50
N ASP A 67 22.82 -6.21 -16.19
CA ASP A 67 23.78 -7.03 -15.47
C ASP A 67 23.13 -7.95 -14.44
N VAL A 68 21.79 -7.99 -14.40
CA VAL A 68 20.99 -8.89 -13.57
C VAL A 68 19.66 -9.26 -14.23
N LYS A 69 19.23 -10.51 -13.96
CA LYS A 69 17.90 -11.02 -14.25
C LYS A 69 17.21 -11.41 -12.95
N LEU A 70 16.10 -10.79 -12.67
CA LEU A 70 15.22 -11.15 -11.56
C LEU A 70 14.21 -12.19 -12.04
N ILE A 71 13.98 -13.23 -11.25
CA ILE A 71 13.11 -14.35 -11.62
C ILE A 71 12.06 -14.53 -10.52
N ALA A 72 10.78 -14.48 -10.90
CA ALA A 72 9.65 -14.83 -10.05
C ALA A 72 8.66 -15.67 -10.85
N ASP A 73 8.20 -16.80 -10.30
CA ASP A 73 7.28 -17.75 -10.94
C ASP A 73 7.66 -18.12 -12.39
N GLY A 74 8.96 -18.22 -12.66
CA GLY A 74 9.48 -18.58 -13.98
C GLY A 74 9.56 -17.44 -14.99
N ILE A 75 9.07 -16.25 -14.66
CA ILE A 75 9.20 -15.02 -15.48
C ILE A 75 10.53 -14.35 -15.16
N GLU A 76 11.27 -13.96 -16.21
CA GLU A 76 12.55 -13.26 -16.10
C GLU A 76 12.37 -11.78 -16.43
N VAL A 77 12.86 -10.91 -15.54
CA VAL A 77 12.86 -9.45 -15.72
C VAL A 77 14.31 -8.96 -15.75
N ASN A 78 14.78 -8.42 -16.87
CA ASN A 78 16.10 -7.82 -16.99
C ASN A 78 16.16 -6.48 -16.26
N ALA A 79 17.29 -6.19 -15.61
CA ALA A 79 17.50 -4.94 -14.89
C ALA A 79 18.97 -4.57 -14.78
N HIS A 80 19.23 -3.38 -14.21
CA HIS A 80 20.57 -2.88 -13.89
C HIS A 80 20.73 -2.88 -12.36
N LYS A 81 21.69 -3.62 -11.81
CA LYS A 81 21.97 -3.68 -10.37
C LYS A 81 22.09 -2.31 -9.73
N MET A 82 22.79 -1.39 -10.42
CA MET A 82 23.00 -0.04 -9.93
C MET A 82 21.67 0.71 -9.76
N VAL A 83 20.76 0.62 -10.72
CA VAL A 83 19.45 1.30 -10.66
C VAL A 83 18.60 0.71 -9.55
N LEU A 84 18.54 -0.63 -9.47
CA LEU A 84 17.80 -1.32 -8.41
C LEU A 84 18.32 -0.95 -7.02
N ALA A 85 19.64 -0.97 -6.83
CA ALA A 85 20.29 -0.63 -5.56
C ALA A 85 20.10 0.85 -5.18
N ALA A 86 20.00 1.75 -6.16
CA ALA A 86 19.75 3.17 -5.91
C ALA A 86 18.32 3.45 -5.44
N CYS A 87 17.34 2.61 -5.85
CA CYS A 87 15.92 2.83 -5.59
C CYS A 87 15.34 1.95 -4.47
N SER A 88 16.04 0.87 -4.08
CA SER A 88 15.55 -0.11 -3.10
C SER A 88 16.64 -0.48 -2.09
N PRO A 89 16.42 -0.25 -0.79
CA PRO A 89 17.33 -0.69 0.27
C PRO A 89 17.55 -2.21 0.27
N TYR A 90 16.54 -2.98 -0.09
CA TYR A 90 16.66 -4.44 -0.24
C TYR A 90 17.69 -4.82 -1.31
N PHE A 91 17.57 -4.27 -2.52
CA PHE A 91 18.53 -4.51 -3.59
C PHE A 91 19.91 -3.90 -3.30
N HIS A 92 19.94 -2.75 -2.62
CA HIS A 92 21.20 -2.15 -2.18
C HIS A 92 21.98 -3.12 -1.27
N ALA A 93 21.33 -3.65 -0.24
CA ALA A 93 21.96 -4.62 0.65
C ALA A 93 22.39 -5.88 -0.11
N MET A 94 21.51 -6.43 -0.97
CA MET A 94 21.77 -7.64 -1.74
C MET A 94 23.00 -7.51 -2.65
N PHE A 95 23.11 -6.41 -3.41
CA PHE A 95 24.19 -6.28 -4.40
C PHE A 95 25.51 -5.72 -3.84
N ILE A 96 25.50 -5.14 -2.64
CA ILE A 96 26.73 -4.60 -2.02
C ILE A 96 27.30 -5.55 -0.96
N SER A 97 26.44 -6.21 -0.18
CA SER A 97 26.86 -6.90 1.04
C SER A 97 26.82 -8.43 0.99
N PHE A 98 26.16 -9.02 -0.03
CA PHE A 98 25.92 -10.47 -0.08
C PHE A 98 26.56 -11.14 -1.31
N GLU A 99 26.59 -12.49 -1.31
CA GLU A 99 27.14 -13.30 -2.41
C GLU A 99 26.37 -13.12 -3.73
N GLU A 100 25.09 -12.69 -3.66
CA GLU A 100 24.24 -12.35 -4.79
C GLU A 100 24.83 -11.20 -5.64
N SER A 101 25.76 -10.42 -5.09
CA SER A 101 26.49 -9.38 -5.85
C SER A 101 27.21 -9.94 -7.07
N LYS A 102 27.66 -11.22 -7.01
CA LYS A 102 28.38 -11.92 -8.08
C LYS A 102 27.46 -12.67 -9.04
N GLN A 103 26.17 -12.80 -8.70
CA GLN A 103 25.20 -13.52 -9.52
C GLN A 103 24.57 -12.57 -10.54
N ASP A 104 24.30 -13.11 -11.71
CA ASP A 104 23.57 -12.43 -12.79
C ASP A 104 22.09 -12.86 -12.85
N ARG A 105 21.71 -13.87 -12.05
CA ARG A 105 20.35 -14.42 -11.98
C ARG A 105 19.92 -14.55 -10.52
N ILE A 106 18.87 -13.85 -10.14
CA ILE A 106 18.32 -13.79 -8.77
C ILE A 106 16.90 -14.35 -8.78
N VAL A 107 16.66 -15.40 -8.01
CA VAL A 107 15.32 -15.98 -7.86
C VAL A 107 14.66 -15.41 -6.60
N LEU A 108 13.56 -14.69 -6.79
CA LEU A 108 12.74 -14.11 -5.72
C LEU A 108 11.60 -15.09 -5.38
N LYS A 109 11.86 -15.98 -4.42
CA LYS A 109 10.91 -17.04 -4.04
C LYS A 109 9.67 -16.46 -3.37
N GLY A 110 8.50 -16.94 -3.77
CA GLY A 110 7.22 -16.53 -3.18
C GLY A 110 6.76 -15.14 -3.59
N MET A 111 7.40 -14.54 -4.59
CA MET A 111 6.98 -13.27 -5.19
C MET A 111 6.18 -13.54 -6.45
N ASP A 112 5.02 -12.90 -6.56
CA ASP A 112 4.21 -12.93 -7.78
C ASP A 112 4.94 -12.25 -8.94
N SER A 113 4.90 -12.85 -10.14
CA SER A 113 5.62 -12.37 -11.31
C SER A 113 5.08 -11.06 -11.87
N ASN A 114 3.76 -10.82 -11.77
CA ASN A 114 3.15 -9.57 -12.20
C ASN A 114 3.53 -8.44 -11.23
N ALA A 115 3.48 -8.71 -9.92
CA ALA A 115 3.94 -7.77 -8.91
C ALA A 115 5.42 -7.40 -9.14
N LEU A 116 6.30 -8.38 -9.38
CA LEU A 116 7.71 -8.11 -9.71
C LEU A 116 7.83 -7.19 -10.92
N THR A 117 7.12 -7.51 -12.01
CA THR A 117 7.17 -6.72 -13.25
C THR A 117 6.72 -5.28 -13.02
N LEU A 118 5.60 -5.07 -12.31
CA LEU A 118 5.08 -3.74 -11.98
C LEU A 118 6.06 -2.95 -11.11
N LEU A 119 6.66 -3.59 -10.10
CA LEU A 119 7.61 -2.92 -9.20
C LEU A 119 8.92 -2.55 -9.92
N ILE A 120 9.41 -3.41 -10.80
CA ILE A 120 10.60 -3.08 -11.59
C ILE A 120 10.28 -1.99 -12.62
N ASP A 121 9.10 -2.01 -13.25
CA ASP A 121 8.67 -0.90 -14.11
C ASP A 121 8.58 0.42 -13.32
N TYR A 122 8.02 0.39 -12.10
CA TYR A 122 7.99 1.55 -11.21
C TYR A 122 9.38 2.11 -10.89
N VAL A 123 10.37 1.24 -10.59
CA VAL A 123 11.75 1.68 -10.30
C VAL A 123 12.33 2.54 -11.42
N TYR A 124 11.94 2.31 -12.67
CA TYR A 124 12.46 3.06 -13.83
C TYR A 124 11.54 4.19 -14.29
N SER A 125 10.23 4.14 -14.01
CA SER A 125 9.25 5.12 -14.49
C SER A 125 8.77 6.09 -13.42
N CYS A 126 8.90 5.72 -12.13
CA CYS A 126 8.27 6.38 -10.99
C CYS A 126 6.73 6.41 -11.07
N GLU A 127 6.14 5.54 -11.90
CA GLU A 127 4.69 5.45 -12.09
C GLU A 127 4.20 4.04 -11.79
N ILE A 128 3.11 3.93 -11.01
CA ILE A 128 2.46 2.66 -10.72
C ILE A 128 0.96 2.87 -10.58
N TYR A 129 0.20 1.91 -11.12
CA TYR A 129 -1.26 1.88 -10.99
C TYR A 129 -1.64 0.80 -9.98
N VAL A 130 -2.19 1.22 -8.85
CA VAL A 130 -2.76 0.32 -7.84
C VAL A 130 -4.23 0.11 -8.15
N THR A 131 -4.66 -1.16 -8.21
CA THR A 131 -6.04 -1.57 -8.52
C THR A 131 -6.50 -2.65 -7.54
N GLU A 132 -7.80 -2.91 -7.48
CA GLU A 132 -8.36 -4.00 -6.68
C GLU A 132 -7.77 -5.37 -7.06
N GLU A 133 -7.44 -5.56 -8.34
CA GLU A 133 -6.91 -6.82 -8.85
C GLU A 133 -5.45 -7.06 -8.47
N ASN A 134 -4.65 -5.98 -8.27
CA ASN A 134 -3.21 -6.11 -8.05
C ASN A 134 -2.74 -5.77 -6.64
N VAL A 135 -3.53 -5.04 -5.85
CA VAL A 135 -3.09 -4.53 -4.53
C VAL A 135 -2.68 -5.64 -3.57
N GLN A 136 -3.37 -6.78 -3.61
CA GLN A 136 -3.11 -7.90 -2.70
C GLN A 136 -1.75 -8.58 -2.96
N MET A 137 -1.28 -8.61 -4.21
CA MET A 137 0.04 -9.15 -4.56
C MET A 137 1.11 -8.06 -4.54
N LEU A 138 0.74 -6.82 -4.83
CA LEU A 138 1.66 -5.70 -4.96
C LEU A 138 2.18 -5.22 -3.60
N LEU A 139 1.31 -5.09 -2.59
CA LEU A 139 1.69 -4.62 -1.26
C LEU A 139 2.74 -5.51 -0.58
N PRO A 140 2.57 -6.86 -0.49
CA PRO A 140 3.59 -7.74 0.08
C PRO A 140 4.91 -7.66 -0.68
N ALA A 141 4.86 -7.60 -2.02
CA ALA A 141 6.03 -7.52 -2.86
C ALA A 141 6.78 -6.18 -2.68
N ALA A 142 6.06 -5.06 -2.61
CA ALA A 142 6.62 -3.74 -2.33
C ALA A 142 7.26 -3.69 -0.93
N ASN A 143 6.62 -4.31 0.06
CA ASN A 143 7.15 -4.41 1.41
C ASN A 143 8.44 -5.23 1.45
N LEU A 144 8.49 -6.39 0.78
CA LEU A 144 9.69 -7.23 0.67
C LEU A 144 10.86 -6.47 0.00
N LEU A 145 10.59 -5.77 -1.10
CA LEU A 145 11.60 -5.00 -1.81
C LEU A 145 11.91 -3.64 -1.15
N GLN A 146 11.26 -3.32 -0.03
CA GLN A 146 11.41 -2.04 0.69
C GLN A 146 11.17 -0.82 -0.21
N LEU A 147 10.19 -0.92 -1.10
CA LEU A 147 9.68 0.18 -1.93
C LEU A 147 8.55 0.89 -1.16
N THR A 148 8.94 1.74 -0.20
CA THR A 148 8.00 2.36 0.76
C THR A 148 6.92 3.18 0.09
N ASP A 149 7.26 3.95 -0.94
CA ASP A 149 6.28 4.78 -1.65
C ASP A 149 5.16 3.95 -2.30
N VAL A 150 5.52 2.78 -2.86
CA VAL A 150 4.52 1.86 -3.44
C VAL A 150 3.69 1.19 -2.37
N ARG A 151 4.32 0.76 -1.26
CA ARG A 151 3.61 0.23 -0.10
C ARG A 151 2.58 1.24 0.42
N ASP A 152 2.99 2.48 0.59
CA ASP A 152 2.13 3.54 1.10
C ASP A 152 1.00 3.85 0.12
N ALA A 153 1.27 3.86 -1.20
CA ALA A 153 0.22 3.98 -2.22
C ALA A 153 -0.79 2.83 -2.18
N CYS A 154 -0.34 1.59 -1.92
CA CYS A 154 -1.23 0.44 -1.73
C CYS A 154 -2.08 0.59 -0.46
N CYS A 155 -1.49 1.05 0.65
CA CYS A 155 -2.20 1.32 1.90
C CYS A 155 -3.24 2.43 1.72
N ASP A 156 -2.88 3.53 1.07
CA ASP A 156 -3.80 4.63 0.75
C ASP A 156 -4.98 4.14 -0.12
N PHE A 157 -4.70 3.29 -1.11
CA PHE A 157 -5.75 2.69 -1.94
C PHE A 157 -6.72 1.86 -1.10
N LEU A 158 -6.21 0.96 -0.24
CA LEU A 158 -7.04 0.12 0.62
C LEU A 158 -7.83 0.94 1.65
N GLN A 159 -7.26 2.02 2.19
CA GLN A 159 -7.99 2.94 3.06
C GLN A 159 -9.21 3.57 2.37
N CYS A 160 -9.05 3.97 1.10
CA CYS A 160 -10.14 4.53 0.31
C CYS A 160 -11.24 3.50 -0.04
N GLN A 161 -10.94 2.21 0.02
CA GLN A 161 -11.86 1.10 -0.29
C GLN A 161 -12.55 0.51 0.94
N LEU A 162 -12.31 1.05 2.15
CA LEU A 162 -12.93 0.54 3.37
C LEU A 162 -14.47 0.62 3.28
N HIS A 163 -15.10 -0.53 3.51
CA HIS A 163 -16.53 -0.72 3.50
C HIS A 163 -16.91 -1.76 4.57
N PRO A 164 -18.14 -1.76 5.13
CA PRO A 164 -18.54 -2.76 6.14
C PRO A 164 -18.35 -4.22 5.70
N THR A 165 -18.40 -4.50 4.39
CA THR A 165 -18.25 -5.85 3.83
C THR A 165 -16.82 -6.33 3.63
N ASN A 166 -15.79 -5.46 3.76
CA ASN A 166 -14.39 -5.80 3.49
C ASN A 166 -13.41 -5.32 4.57
N CYS A 167 -13.87 -4.55 5.53
CA CYS A 167 -12.98 -3.90 6.51
C CYS A 167 -12.27 -4.90 7.43
N LEU A 168 -12.89 -6.04 7.74
CA LEU A 168 -12.29 -7.09 8.55
C LEU A 168 -11.14 -7.78 7.81
N GLY A 169 -11.32 -8.07 6.53
CA GLY A 169 -10.27 -8.60 5.65
C GLY A 169 -9.13 -7.61 5.45
N ILE A 170 -9.43 -6.33 5.22
CA ILE A 170 -8.41 -5.28 5.11
C ILE A 170 -7.63 -5.14 6.42
N ARG A 171 -8.30 -5.18 7.58
CA ARG A 171 -7.65 -5.17 8.89
C ARG A 171 -6.68 -6.34 9.04
N ALA A 172 -7.15 -7.57 8.76
CA ALA A 172 -6.32 -8.77 8.86
C ALA A 172 -5.12 -8.72 7.90
N PHE A 173 -5.31 -8.21 6.70
CA PHE A 173 -4.26 -8.02 5.70
C PHE A 173 -3.23 -6.96 6.14
N ALA A 174 -3.67 -5.86 6.73
CA ALA A 174 -2.81 -4.81 7.27
C ALA A 174 -1.94 -5.31 8.43
N ASP A 175 -2.53 -6.10 9.34
CA ASP A 175 -1.83 -6.73 10.47
C ASP A 175 -0.76 -7.73 9.96
N LEU A 176 -1.14 -8.62 9.04
CA LEU A 176 -0.25 -9.62 8.45
C LEU A 176 1.00 -8.97 7.79
N HIS A 177 0.81 -7.82 7.14
CA HIS A 177 1.89 -7.13 6.43
C HIS A 177 2.50 -5.97 7.22
N SER A 178 2.15 -5.82 8.52
CA SER A 178 2.68 -4.79 9.43
C SER A 178 2.48 -3.36 8.91
N CYS A 179 1.35 -3.10 8.24
CA CYS A 179 0.96 -1.78 7.76
C CYS A 179 0.20 -1.04 8.86
N LEU A 180 0.94 -0.45 9.82
CA LEU A 180 0.36 0.08 11.07
C LEU A 180 -0.67 1.19 10.85
N ASP A 181 -0.45 2.08 9.90
CA ASP A 181 -1.36 3.19 9.61
C ASP A 181 -2.68 2.68 8.99
N LEU A 182 -2.59 1.72 8.07
CA LEU A 182 -3.77 1.04 7.51
C LEU A 182 -4.52 0.25 8.57
N LEU A 183 -3.79 -0.47 9.43
CA LEU A 183 -4.36 -1.23 10.54
C LEU A 183 -5.17 -0.31 11.47
N ALA A 184 -4.55 0.78 11.94
CA ALA A 184 -5.22 1.74 12.81
C ALA A 184 -6.46 2.37 12.16
N THR A 185 -6.38 2.67 10.86
CA THR A 185 -7.52 3.23 10.11
C THR A 185 -8.65 2.21 9.97
N ALA A 186 -8.32 0.94 9.66
CA ALA A 186 -9.31 -0.13 9.57
C ALA A 186 -9.96 -0.43 10.93
N GLU A 187 -9.20 -0.42 12.02
CA GLU A 187 -9.72 -0.59 13.38
C GLU A 187 -10.69 0.54 13.76
N ASN A 188 -10.30 1.78 13.52
CA ASN A 188 -11.19 2.92 13.74
C ASN A 188 -12.47 2.86 12.88
N TYR A 189 -12.34 2.41 11.62
CA TYR A 189 -13.51 2.21 10.74
C TYR A 189 -14.47 1.15 11.33
N ILE A 190 -13.92 0.02 11.81
CA ILE A 190 -14.69 -1.05 12.43
C ILE A 190 -15.41 -0.56 13.69
N GLU A 191 -14.73 0.22 14.54
CA GLU A 191 -15.33 0.78 15.76
C GLU A 191 -16.54 1.69 15.46
N LEU A 192 -16.44 2.51 14.40
CA LEU A 192 -17.49 3.44 13.99
C LEU A 192 -18.70 2.78 13.29
N HIS A 193 -18.45 1.71 12.53
CA HIS A 193 -19.46 1.04 11.69
C HIS A 193 -19.85 -0.34 12.19
N PHE A 194 -19.59 -0.65 13.46
CA PHE A 194 -19.73 -2.00 14.01
C PHE A 194 -21.13 -2.59 13.81
N ALA A 195 -22.19 -1.80 13.97
CA ALA A 195 -23.56 -2.22 13.78
C ALA A 195 -23.88 -2.73 12.35
N GLU A 196 -23.24 -2.12 11.33
CA GLU A 196 -23.39 -2.53 9.93
C GLU A 196 -22.56 -3.78 9.62
N ILE A 197 -21.37 -3.87 10.24
CA ILE A 197 -20.40 -4.96 10.02
C ILE A 197 -20.94 -6.28 10.56
N VAL A 198 -21.64 -6.26 11.69
CA VAL A 198 -22.23 -7.47 12.30
C VAL A 198 -23.25 -8.16 11.37
N GLU A 199 -23.92 -7.42 10.50
CA GLU A 199 -24.88 -7.95 9.53
C GLU A 199 -24.19 -8.51 8.27
N CYS A 200 -22.88 -8.30 8.09
CA CYS A 200 -22.15 -8.75 6.91
C CYS A 200 -21.70 -10.22 6.99
N GLU A 201 -21.65 -10.89 5.84
CA GLU A 201 -21.19 -12.29 5.75
C GLU A 201 -19.77 -12.48 6.28
N GLU A 202 -18.89 -11.48 6.08
CA GLU A 202 -17.50 -11.52 6.53
C GLU A 202 -17.41 -11.68 8.05
N PHE A 203 -18.27 -11.01 8.82
CA PHE A 203 -18.35 -11.15 10.28
C PHE A 203 -18.69 -12.56 10.73
N LEU A 204 -19.58 -13.25 10.00
CA LEU A 204 -19.98 -14.62 10.29
C LEU A 204 -18.85 -15.65 10.07
N THR A 205 -17.79 -15.29 9.37
CA THR A 205 -16.61 -16.15 9.15
C THR A 205 -15.58 -16.05 10.26
N LEU A 206 -15.68 -15.06 11.16
CA LEU A 206 -14.73 -14.84 12.24
C LEU A 206 -14.73 -16.00 13.24
N SER A 207 -13.54 -16.27 13.79
CA SER A 207 -13.41 -17.18 14.93
C SER A 207 -13.93 -16.53 16.21
N HIS A 208 -14.25 -17.35 17.20
CA HIS A 208 -14.66 -16.88 18.52
C HIS A 208 -13.66 -15.91 19.15
N GLU A 209 -12.36 -16.19 19.04
CA GLU A 209 -11.29 -15.32 19.57
C GLU A 209 -11.24 -13.96 18.86
N GLN A 210 -11.45 -13.95 17.54
CA GLN A 210 -11.50 -12.71 16.77
C GLN A 210 -12.71 -11.85 17.14
N VAL A 211 -13.89 -12.46 17.31
CA VAL A 211 -15.08 -11.75 17.77
C VAL A 211 -14.87 -11.18 19.17
N LEU A 212 -14.30 -11.97 20.11
CA LEU A 212 -13.98 -11.49 21.45
C LEU A 212 -13.03 -10.29 21.40
N GLY A 213 -11.98 -10.35 20.57
CA GLY A 213 -11.04 -9.24 20.40
C GLY A 213 -11.73 -7.96 19.92
N LEU A 214 -12.69 -8.07 18.99
CA LEU A 214 -13.44 -6.91 18.48
C LEU A 214 -14.37 -6.32 19.54
N ILE A 215 -15.16 -7.13 20.26
CA ILE A 215 -16.13 -6.65 21.26
C ILE A 215 -15.49 -6.20 22.58
N SER A 216 -14.20 -6.52 22.79
CA SER A 216 -13.46 -6.06 23.98
C SER A 216 -12.95 -4.62 23.86
N SER A 217 -13.17 -3.95 22.73
CA SER A 217 -12.78 -2.54 22.55
C SER A 217 -13.80 -1.63 23.24
N ASP A 218 -13.34 -0.83 24.20
CA ASP A 218 -14.16 0.20 24.89
C ASP A 218 -14.62 1.34 23.97
N LYS A 219 -14.17 1.37 22.72
CA LYS A 219 -14.45 2.43 21.74
C LYS A 219 -15.57 2.09 20.76
N LEU A 220 -16.16 0.89 20.86
CA LEU A 220 -17.22 0.49 19.96
C LEU A 220 -18.43 1.43 20.04
N MET A 221 -18.76 2.06 18.91
CA MET A 221 -19.97 2.87 18.80
C MET A 221 -21.18 1.99 18.55
N VAL A 222 -21.87 1.64 19.62
CA VAL A 222 -23.08 0.81 19.59
C VAL A 222 -24.28 1.63 20.01
N SER A 223 -25.24 1.79 19.12
CA SER A 223 -26.47 2.58 19.39
C SER A 223 -27.40 1.94 20.42
N ASN A 224 -27.26 0.63 20.69
CA ASN A 224 -28.04 -0.11 21.68
C ASN A 224 -27.34 -1.42 22.05
N GLU A 225 -26.78 -1.50 23.26
CA GLU A 225 -26.08 -2.68 23.78
C GLU A 225 -26.95 -3.94 23.76
N GLU A 226 -28.25 -3.80 24.03
CA GLU A 226 -29.18 -4.93 24.08
C GLU A 226 -29.43 -5.52 22.69
N LYS A 227 -29.46 -4.68 21.64
CA LYS A 227 -29.64 -5.12 20.24
C LYS A 227 -28.43 -5.88 19.73
N VAL A 228 -27.22 -5.38 19.99
CA VAL A 228 -25.96 -6.05 19.65
C VAL A 228 -25.80 -7.37 20.39
N ARG A 229 -26.24 -7.43 21.65
CA ARG A 229 -26.23 -8.64 22.45
C ARG A 229 -27.11 -9.74 21.85
N ILE A 230 -28.27 -9.39 21.33
CA ILE A 230 -29.21 -10.34 20.70
C ILE A 230 -28.71 -10.77 19.32
N GLU A 231 -28.27 -9.83 18.48
CA GLU A 231 -27.80 -10.09 17.11
C GLU A 231 -26.46 -10.85 17.08
N LEU A 232 -25.57 -10.64 18.04
CA LEU A 232 -24.32 -11.38 18.18
C LEU A 232 -24.51 -12.80 18.73
N VAL A 233 -25.50 -13.03 19.59
CA VAL A 233 -25.65 -14.30 20.29
C VAL A 233 -26.42 -15.34 19.45
N GLU A 234 -27.43 -14.92 18.68
CA GLU A 234 -28.26 -15.88 17.92
C GLU A 234 -27.53 -16.64 16.80
N PRO A 235 -26.74 -16.00 15.93
CA PRO A 235 -26.04 -16.73 14.86
C PRO A 235 -24.98 -17.70 15.38
N PHE A 236 -24.36 -17.40 16.54
CA PHE A 236 -23.31 -18.23 17.13
C PHE A 236 -23.86 -19.30 18.07
N THR A 237 -25.00 -19.09 18.74
CA THR A 237 -25.67 -20.12 19.53
C THR A 237 -26.26 -21.25 18.68
N THR A 238 -26.76 -20.96 17.48
CA THR A 238 -27.18 -21.98 16.51
C THR A 238 -26.00 -22.82 15.99
N ARG A 239 -24.75 -22.34 16.07
CA ARG A 239 -23.53 -23.10 15.77
C ARG A 239 -22.90 -23.81 16.98
N GLY A 240 -23.58 -23.85 18.14
CA GLY A 240 -23.14 -24.59 19.33
C GLY A 240 -22.10 -23.87 20.20
N VAL A 241 -21.84 -22.58 19.98
CA VAL A 241 -20.90 -21.77 20.78
C VAL A 241 -21.66 -21.11 21.94
N LYS A 242 -21.31 -21.45 23.20
CA LYS A 242 -21.94 -20.87 24.41
C LYS A 242 -21.26 -19.55 24.78
N PHE A 243 -21.89 -18.43 24.52
CA PHE A 243 -21.42 -17.06 24.88
C PHE A 243 -21.68 -16.66 26.34
N THR A 244 -22.08 -17.56 27.21
CA THR A 244 -22.59 -17.26 28.56
C THR A 244 -21.58 -16.68 29.54
N SER A 245 -20.28 -16.64 29.25
CA SER A 245 -19.26 -16.19 30.21
C SER A 245 -18.73 -14.78 30.00
N VAL A 246 -18.95 -14.16 28.83
CA VAL A 246 -18.32 -12.89 28.46
C VAL A 246 -19.16 -11.66 28.86
N LEU A 247 -20.46 -11.82 29.01
CA LEU A 247 -21.41 -10.72 29.24
C LEU A 247 -21.59 -10.34 30.73
N HIS A 248 -20.76 -10.86 31.64
CA HIS A 248 -20.81 -10.52 33.07
C HIS A 248 -19.63 -9.63 33.53
N SER A 249 -18.79 -9.17 32.59
CA SER A 249 -17.60 -8.40 32.91
C SER A 249 -17.56 -7.00 32.25
N VAL A 250 -18.69 -6.52 31.72
CA VAL A 250 -18.86 -5.13 31.20
C VAL A 250 -19.92 -4.43 32.01
#